data_4d5dea55bfcd50ee3a95be4b812a5609
#
_entry.id   4d5dea55bfcd50ee3a95be4b812a5609
#
_cell.length_a   1.000
_cell.length_b   1.000
_cell.length_c   1.000
_cell.angle_alpha   90.00
_cell.angle_beta   90.00
_cell.angle_gamma   90.00
#
_symmetry.space_group_name_H-M   'P 1'
#
loop_
_entity.id
_entity.type
_entity.pdbx_description
1 polymer ?
#
loop_
_entity_poly.entity_id
_entity_poly.type
_entity_poly.pdbx_seq_one_letter_code
_entity_poly.pdbx_strand_id
1 'polypeptide(L)'
;MKKQRSFVLSLLFILVQYTLAAQQLAPDSQLLKNIPYYEIDNEDAYIRDRCLLDIFIPAAKKEFPTVVWFHGGGLTGGEKFVPDRLLNKGIAVVSVNYRLNPKVTSPAYIEDAAAATAWVFRNIEKYGGDTKKIIIAGHSAGGYLAMMIGLDRKWLARHNIESDNIFLLVPFSGHTITHMTVRKERGIPDTQPTVDEMAPLFHVRQDAPPLHLITGDRDLEMLGRYEENAYMWRMMNVAGHKHTYLYELHGFNHGEMAEPAFDLLLKIIHNQ
;
A
#
# COMPACT_ATOMS: atom_id res chain seq x y z
N MET A 1 -12.99 66.52 39.20
CA MET A 1 -13.71 65.93 38.03
C MET A 1 -12.67 65.24 37.08
N LYS A 2 -12.44 63.92 37.26
CA LYS A 2 -11.50 63.15 36.39
C LYS A 2 -12.33 62.42 35.35
N LYS A 3 -12.12 62.71 34.05
CA LYS A 3 -12.71 61.99 32.92
C LYS A 3 -11.95 60.68 32.71
N GLN A 4 -12.61 59.56 32.95
CA GLN A 4 -12.15 58.22 32.48
C GLN A 4 -12.39 58.12 30.98
N ARG A 5 -11.32 57.84 30.22
CA ARG A 5 -11.38 57.42 28.79
C ARG A 5 -11.37 55.89 28.77
N SER A 6 -12.50 55.33 28.39
CA SER A 6 -12.58 53.88 28.09
C SER A 6 -11.94 53.62 26.72
N PHE A 7 -10.92 52.78 26.73
CA PHE A 7 -10.29 52.23 25.51
C PHE A 7 -11.03 50.93 25.14
N VAL A 8 -11.79 50.95 24.09
CA VAL A 8 -12.41 49.76 23.52
C VAL A 8 -11.40 49.11 22.59
N LEU A 9 -10.83 48.00 23.01
CA LEU A 9 -9.93 47.16 22.20
C LEU A 9 -10.81 46.24 21.32
N SER A 10 -10.95 46.57 20.06
CA SER A 10 -11.62 45.68 19.08
C SER A 10 -10.64 44.59 18.69
N LEU A 11 -10.83 43.36 19.20
CA LEU A 11 -10.14 42.15 18.71
C LEU A 11 -10.78 41.75 17.39
N LEU A 12 -10.09 41.96 16.30
CA LEU A 12 -10.42 41.34 15.00
C LEU A 12 -9.97 39.88 15.04
N PHE A 13 -10.91 38.94 15.18
CA PHE A 13 -10.69 37.53 14.95
C PHE A 13 -10.66 37.30 13.45
N ILE A 14 -9.47 37.15 12.86
CA ILE A 14 -9.30 36.64 11.49
C ILE A 14 -9.48 35.11 11.56
N LEU A 15 -10.67 34.62 11.25
CA LEU A 15 -10.91 33.21 10.97
C LEU A 15 -10.23 32.87 9.63
N VAL A 16 -9.07 32.28 9.68
CA VAL A 16 -8.45 31.62 8.52
C VAL A 16 -9.18 30.31 8.32
N GLN A 17 -10.15 30.29 7.41
CA GLN A 17 -10.78 29.07 6.96
C GLN A 17 -9.79 28.33 6.02
N TYR A 18 -9.12 27.30 6.54
CA TYR A 18 -8.48 26.32 5.68
C TYR A 18 -9.56 25.47 5.01
N THR A 19 -9.96 25.87 3.83
CA THR A 19 -10.72 24.96 2.94
C THR A 19 -9.74 23.89 2.49
N LEU A 20 -9.86 22.67 3.04
CA LEU A 20 -9.31 21.49 2.39
C LEU A 20 -10.05 21.39 1.04
N ALA A 21 -9.43 21.86 -0.01
CA ALA A 21 -9.90 21.61 -1.36
C ALA A 21 -9.69 20.12 -1.62
N ALA A 22 -10.77 19.34 -1.59
CA ALA A 22 -10.72 17.98 -2.11
C ALA A 22 -10.16 18.07 -3.54
N GLN A 23 -9.13 17.31 -3.82
CA GLN A 23 -8.45 17.35 -5.12
C GLN A 23 -9.45 16.92 -6.19
N GLN A 24 -9.88 17.85 -7.01
CA GLN A 24 -10.86 17.60 -8.06
C GLN A 24 -10.26 16.70 -9.13
N LEU A 25 -11.01 15.67 -9.55
CA LEU A 25 -10.57 14.79 -10.64
C LEU A 25 -10.41 15.63 -11.92
N ALA A 26 -9.37 15.35 -12.69
CA ALA A 26 -9.18 16.00 -13.99
C ALA A 26 -10.36 15.65 -14.94
N PRO A 27 -10.74 16.55 -15.85
CA PRO A 27 -11.67 16.21 -16.92
C PRO A 27 -11.21 14.94 -17.63
N ASP A 28 -12.15 14.05 -17.99
CA ASP A 28 -11.90 12.73 -18.63
C ASP A 28 -11.23 11.67 -17.75
N SER A 29 -10.87 11.94 -16.49
CA SER A 29 -10.53 10.89 -15.54
C SER A 29 -11.79 10.24 -14.97
N GLN A 30 -11.68 8.96 -14.57
CA GLN A 30 -12.81 8.19 -14.06
C GLN A 30 -12.47 7.51 -12.73
N LEU A 31 -13.46 7.41 -11.86
CA LEU A 31 -13.38 6.61 -10.64
C LEU A 31 -14.49 5.57 -10.63
N LEU A 32 -14.14 4.33 -10.90
CA LEU A 32 -15.03 3.17 -10.82
C LEU A 32 -14.93 2.57 -9.43
N LYS A 33 -16.07 2.27 -8.81
CA LYS A 33 -16.11 1.81 -7.41
C LYS A 33 -16.73 0.44 -7.26
N ASN A 34 -16.29 -0.28 -6.23
CA ASN A 34 -16.87 -1.53 -5.77
C ASN A 34 -16.92 -2.63 -6.83
N ILE A 35 -15.83 -2.78 -7.57
CA ILE A 35 -15.68 -3.85 -8.55
C ILE A 35 -15.25 -5.14 -7.80
N PRO A 36 -16.00 -6.24 -7.89
CA PRO A 36 -15.60 -7.50 -7.27
C PRO A 36 -14.41 -8.11 -8.03
N TYR A 37 -13.43 -8.63 -7.28
CA TYR A 37 -12.30 -9.33 -7.88
C TYR A 37 -12.36 -10.87 -7.71
N TYR A 38 -13.37 -11.36 -7.01
CA TYR A 38 -13.84 -12.73 -7.05
C TYR A 38 -15.08 -12.83 -7.95
N GLU A 39 -15.53 -14.07 -8.24
CA GLU A 39 -16.77 -14.30 -8.96
C GLU A 39 -17.98 -13.75 -8.19
N ILE A 40 -18.94 -13.17 -8.89
CA ILE A 40 -20.09 -12.47 -8.30
C ILE A 40 -21.02 -13.43 -7.55
N ASP A 41 -21.07 -14.70 -7.98
CA ASP A 41 -21.86 -15.75 -7.40
C ASP A 41 -21.16 -16.53 -6.27
N ASN A 42 -20.02 -16.00 -5.77
CA ASN A 42 -19.32 -16.60 -4.63
C ASN A 42 -20.26 -16.77 -3.45
N GLU A 43 -20.33 -17.97 -2.87
CA GLU A 43 -21.24 -18.31 -1.77
C GLU A 43 -20.88 -17.59 -0.46
N ASP A 44 -19.60 -17.24 -0.24
CA ASP A 44 -19.16 -16.53 0.95
C ASP A 44 -19.62 -15.06 0.92
N ALA A 45 -20.59 -14.72 1.79
CA ALA A 45 -21.10 -13.35 1.91
C ALA A 45 -20.00 -12.34 2.27
N TYR A 46 -19.00 -12.72 3.06
CA TYR A 46 -17.93 -11.80 3.45
C TYR A 46 -16.99 -11.51 2.27
N ILE A 47 -16.77 -12.48 1.36
CA ILE A 47 -16.06 -12.24 0.10
C ILE A 47 -16.84 -11.24 -0.76
N ARG A 48 -18.15 -11.44 -0.95
CA ARG A 48 -18.99 -10.54 -1.76
C ARG A 48 -19.00 -9.11 -1.24
N ASP A 49 -19.05 -8.96 0.09
CA ASP A 49 -19.14 -7.64 0.74
C ASP A 49 -17.78 -6.93 0.82
N ARG A 50 -16.71 -7.69 1.02
CA ARG A 50 -15.41 -7.11 1.34
C ARG A 50 -14.40 -7.15 0.20
N CYS A 51 -14.42 -8.18 -0.63
CA CYS A 51 -13.41 -8.38 -1.68
C CYS A 51 -13.72 -7.54 -2.93
N LEU A 52 -13.70 -6.22 -2.73
CA LEU A 52 -14.00 -5.20 -3.73
C LEU A 52 -12.79 -4.28 -3.95
N LEU A 53 -12.66 -3.78 -5.16
CA LEU A 53 -11.66 -2.77 -5.50
C LEU A 53 -12.30 -1.53 -6.14
N ASP A 54 -11.59 -0.39 -6.07
CA ASP A 54 -11.91 0.82 -6.81
C ASP A 54 -10.79 1.10 -7.80
N ILE A 55 -11.12 1.63 -8.97
CA ILE A 55 -10.14 1.99 -10.00
C ILE A 55 -10.25 3.47 -10.30
N PHE A 56 -9.17 4.21 -10.06
CA PHE A 56 -8.96 5.52 -10.66
C PHE A 56 -8.25 5.35 -12.00
N ILE A 57 -8.89 5.84 -13.06
CA ILE A 57 -8.38 5.81 -14.43
C ILE A 57 -7.96 7.25 -14.78
N PRO A 58 -6.69 7.53 -15.11
CA PRO A 58 -6.25 8.87 -15.44
C PRO A 58 -6.80 9.32 -16.80
N ALA A 59 -6.85 10.62 -17.02
CA ALA A 59 -7.16 11.22 -18.32
C ALA A 59 -6.08 10.92 -19.41
N ALA A 60 -5.05 10.16 -19.07
CA ALA A 60 -3.99 9.72 -19.99
C ALA A 60 -4.53 8.80 -21.08
N LYS A 61 -3.85 8.80 -22.23
CA LYS A 61 -4.40 8.17 -23.43
C LYS A 61 -4.43 6.65 -23.35
N LYS A 62 -3.31 5.97 -23.14
CA LYS A 62 -3.16 4.50 -23.05
C LYS A 62 -1.78 4.13 -22.49
N GLU A 63 -1.59 2.86 -22.16
CA GLU A 63 -0.32 2.27 -21.72
C GLU A 63 0.26 2.92 -20.44
N PHE A 64 -0.65 3.45 -19.59
CA PHE A 64 -0.26 4.06 -18.33
C PHE A 64 0.13 2.99 -17.30
N PRO A 65 1.08 3.30 -16.40
CA PRO A 65 1.39 2.46 -15.24
C PRO A 65 0.18 2.34 -14.30
N THR A 66 0.10 1.23 -13.60
CA THR A 66 -1.00 0.97 -12.65
C THR A 66 -0.44 0.61 -11.28
N VAL A 67 -0.81 1.36 -10.27
CA VAL A 67 -0.50 1.07 -8.86
C VAL A 67 -1.65 0.27 -8.26
N VAL A 68 -1.39 -0.95 -7.82
CA VAL A 68 -2.28 -1.73 -6.95
C VAL A 68 -1.94 -1.33 -5.51
N TRP A 69 -2.89 -0.68 -4.85
CA TRP A 69 -2.71 -0.10 -3.52
C TRP A 69 -3.47 -0.88 -2.44
N PHE A 70 -2.73 -1.40 -1.47
CA PHE A 70 -3.26 -2.05 -0.29
C PHE A 70 -3.18 -1.14 0.93
N HIS A 71 -4.33 -0.91 1.58
CA HIS A 71 -4.40 -0.06 2.78
C HIS A 71 -3.72 -0.72 4.00
N GLY A 72 -3.37 0.08 5.00
CA GLY A 72 -2.91 -0.37 6.30
C GLY A 72 -4.05 -0.84 7.22
N GLY A 73 -3.77 -0.91 8.51
CA GLY A 73 -4.74 -1.26 9.55
C GLY A 73 -4.49 -2.60 10.22
N GLY A 74 -3.24 -3.09 10.22
CA GLY A 74 -2.82 -4.25 11.01
C GLY A 74 -3.50 -5.57 10.64
N LEU A 75 -4.07 -5.72 9.44
CA LEU A 75 -4.91 -6.85 9.01
C LEU A 75 -6.22 -7.00 9.82
N THR A 76 -6.55 -6.02 10.67
CA THR A 76 -7.72 -6.03 11.56
C THR A 76 -8.71 -4.91 11.28
N GLY A 77 -8.32 -3.94 10.46
CA GLY A 77 -9.13 -2.76 10.10
C GLY A 77 -8.64 -2.12 8.82
N GLY A 78 -9.25 -1.00 8.46
CA GLY A 78 -8.93 -0.22 7.26
C GLY A 78 -9.93 -0.44 6.12
N GLU A 79 -9.94 0.50 5.18
CA GLU A 79 -10.79 0.51 4.00
C GLU A 79 -9.97 0.95 2.79
N LYS A 80 -10.37 0.45 1.60
CA LYS A 80 -9.80 0.90 0.34
C LYS A 80 -10.04 2.39 0.13
N PHE A 81 -9.03 3.06 -0.34
CA PHE A 81 -9.10 4.46 -0.76
C PHE A 81 -8.06 4.71 -1.85
N VAL A 82 -8.39 5.60 -2.77
CA VAL A 82 -7.42 6.09 -3.74
C VAL A 82 -6.65 7.24 -3.09
N PRO A 83 -5.33 7.12 -2.91
CA PRO A 83 -4.55 8.21 -2.32
C PRO A 83 -4.59 9.48 -3.18
N ASP A 84 -4.96 10.61 -2.59
CA ASP A 84 -5.09 11.89 -3.31
C ASP A 84 -3.79 12.30 -4.01
N ARG A 85 -2.64 12.01 -3.40
CA ARG A 85 -1.31 12.28 -3.98
C ARG A 85 -1.07 11.59 -5.33
N LEU A 86 -1.76 10.48 -5.59
CA LEU A 86 -1.62 9.71 -6.82
C LEU A 86 -2.64 10.14 -7.90
N LEU A 87 -3.63 10.97 -7.56
CA LEU A 87 -4.62 11.45 -8.52
C LEU A 87 -3.98 12.38 -9.56
N ASN A 88 -4.44 12.26 -10.81
CA ASN A 88 -4.03 13.12 -11.91
C ASN A 88 -2.50 13.13 -12.22
N LYS A 89 -1.82 12.02 -11.92
CA LYS A 89 -0.37 11.84 -12.15
C LYS A 89 -0.03 11.00 -13.38
N GLY A 90 -1.01 10.74 -14.27
CA GLY A 90 -0.81 9.93 -15.47
C GLY A 90 -0.72 8.43 -15.21
N ILE A 91 -1.05 7.98 -14.00
CA ILE A 91 -1.07 6.58 -13.58
C ILE A 91 -2.49 6.18 -13.17
N ALA A 92 -2.84 4.90 -13.33
CA ALA A 92 -4.03 4.34 -12.71
C ALA A 92 -3.72 3.90 -11.28
N VAL A 93 -4.75 3.92 -10.42
CA VAL A 93 -4.66 3.41 -9.06
C VAL A 93 -5.82 2.44 -8.84
N VAL A 94 -5.50 1.21 -8.46
CA VAL A 94 -6.45 0.19 -8.05
C VAL A 94 -6.34 0.02 -6.54
N SER A 95 -7.28 0.59 -5.80
CA SER A 95 -7.32 0.46 -4.35
C SER A 95 -8.15 -0.75 -3.93
N VAL A 96 -7.63 -1.56 -3.02
CA VAL A 96 -8.14 -2.90 -2.74
C VAL A 96 -8.58 -3.03 -1.28
N ASN A 97 -9.80 -3.52 -1.06
CA ASN A 97 -10.24 -4.11 0.19
C ASN A 97 -9.90 -5.60 0.20
N TYR A 98 -9.52 -6.12 1.35
CA TYR A 98 -9.26 -7.52 1.62
C TYR A 98 -9.90 -7.92 2.94
N ARG A 99 -10.22 -9.20 3.13
CA ARG A 99 -10.84 -9.70 4.36
C ARG A 99 -9.91 -9.51 5.57
N LEU A 100 -10.49 -9.33 6.74
CA LEU A 100 -9.79 -8.90 7.96
C LEU A 100 -9.99 -9.88 9.11
N ASN A 101 -9.00 -9.97 9.98
CA ASN A 101 -9.09 -10.59 11.28
C ASN A 101 -10.09 -9.78 12.17
N PRO A 102 -10.92 -10.42 13.04
CA PRO A 102 -10.96 -11.86 13.33
C PRO A 102 -11.92 -12.67 12.44
N LYS A 103 -12.59 -12.05 11.45
CA LYS A 103 -13.53 -12.77 10.59
C LYS A 103 -12.85 -13.83 9.73
N VAL A 104 -11.57 -13.60 9.39
CA VAL A 104 -10.68 -14.58 8.77
C VAL A 104 -9.33 -14.60 9.48
N THR A 105 -8.54 -15.64 9.22
CA THR A 105 -7.17 -15.78 9.71
C THR A 105 -6.20 -15.92 8.53
N SER A 106 -4.90 -15.82 8.81
CA SER A 106 -3.86 -16.12 7.81
C SER A 106 -4.08 -17.54 7.22
N PRO A 107 -3.96 -17.72 5.89
CA PRO A 107 -3.43 -16.76 4.91
C PRO A 107 -4.49 -15.97 4.11
N ALA A 108 -5.76 -15.95 4.52
CA ALA A 108 -6.87 -15.40 3.73
C ALA A 108 -6.62 -13.98 3.18
N TYR A 109 -5.98 -13.08 3.95
CA TYR A 109 -5.67 -11.71 3.47
C TYR A 109 -4.64 -11.69 2.35
N ILE A 110 -3.68 -12.64 2.35
CA ILE A 110 -2.67 -12.77 1.29
C ILE A 110 -3.33 -13.36 0.04
N GLU A 111 -4.23 -14.32 0.21
CA GLU A 111 -5.02 -14.91 -0.89
C GLU A 111 -5.88 -13.85 -1.56
N ASP A 112 -6.53 -12.98 -0.79
CA ASP A 112 -7.32 -11.87 -1.31
C ASP A 112 -6.44 -10.85 -2.06
N ALA A 113 -5.28 -10.50 -1.51
CA ALA A 113 -4.33 -9.60 -2.17
C ALA A 113 -3.82 -10.20 -3.50
N ALA A 114 -3.56 -11.51 -3.54
CA ALA A 114 -3.16 -12.21 -4.77
C ALA A 114 -4.30 -12.25 -5.79
N ALA A 115 -5.53 -12.54 -5.37
CA ALA A 115 -6.71 -12.55 -6.24
C ALA A 115 -6.97 -11.17 -6.86
N ALA A 116 -6.91 -10.10 -6.06
CA ALA A 116 -7.08 -8.73 -6.53
C ALA A 116 -5.97 -8.34 -7.54
N THR A 117 -4.71 -8.68 -7.23
CA THR A 117 -3.59 -8.44 -8.14
C THR A 117 -3.75 -9.21 -9.45
N ALA A 118 -4.15 -10.47 -9.39
CA ALA A 118 -4.40 -11.27 -10.58
C ALA A 118 -5.57 -10.71 -11.41
N TRP A 119 -6.61 -10.18 -10.76
CA TRP A 119 -7.68 -9.47 -11.44
C TRP A 119 -7.13 -8.26 -12.22
N VAL A 120 -6.22 -7.48 -11.64
CA VAL A 120 -5.59 -6.33 -12.31
C VAL A 120 -4.81 -6.79 -13.55
N PHE A 121 -3.97 -7.82 -13.45
CA PHE A 121 -3.24 -8.36 -14.60
C PHE A 121 -4.15 -8.77 -15.75
N ARG A 122 -5.34 -9.32 -15.47
CA ARG A 122 -6.29 -9.78 -16.49
C ARG A 122 -7.17 -8.69 -17.09
N ASN A 123 -7.34 -7.57 -16.39
CA ASN A 123 -8.39 -6.62 -16.74
C ASN A 123 -7.89 -5.20 -17.03
N ILE A 124 -6.73 -4.79 -16.52
CA ILE A 124 -6.33 -3.37 -16.58
C ILE A 124 -6.15 -2.84 -18.01
N GLU A 125 -5.81 -3.70 -18.96
CA GLU A 125 -5.70 -3.34 -20.37
C GLU A 125 -7.02 -2.82 -20.96
N LYS A 126 -8.16 -3.35 -20.50
CA LYS A 126 -9.52 -2.89 -20.91
C LYS A 126 -9.76 -1.43 -20.52
N TYR A 127 -9.05 -0.96 -19.51
CA TYR A 127 -9.12 0.42 -19.00
C TYR A 127 -7.98 1.30 -19.54
N GLY A 128 -7.10 0.76 -20.38
CA GLY A 128 -5.98 1.47 -21.01
C GLY A 128 -4.66 1.37 -20.27
N GLY A 129 -4.55 0.56 -19.20
CA GLY A 129 -3.29 0.32 -18.49
C GLY A 129 -2.37 -0.66 -19.21
N ASP A 130 -1.07 -0.54 -18.94
CA ASP A 130 -0.05 -1.46 -19.45
C ASP A 130 0.17 -2.60 -18.44
N THR A 131 -0.13 -3.85 -18.83
CA THR A 131 0.07 -5.04 -18.00
C THR A 131 1.54 -5.31 -17.66
N LYS A 132 2.48 -4.69 -18.38
CA LYS A 132 3.93 -4.75 -18.11
C LYS A 132 4.38 -3.69 -17.10
N LYS A 133 3.49 -2.78 -16.68
CA LYS A 133 3.78 -1.68 -15.75
C LYS A 133 2.86 -1.72 -14.54
N ILE A 134 2.68 -2.90 -13.94
CA ILE A 134 1.91 -3.08 -12.72
C ILE A 134 2.84 -2.97 -11.52
N ILE A 135 2.57 -1.98 -10.68
CA ILE A 135 3.29 -1.68 -9.45
C ILE A 135 2.44 -2.15 -8.27
N ILE A 136 3.03 -2.90 -7.35
CA ILE A 136 2.34 -3.32 -6.14
C ILE A 136 2.87 -2.50 -4.97
N ALA A 137 1.99 -1.77 -4.31
CA ALA A 137 2.32 -0.89 -3.20
C ALA A 137 1.28 -1.02 -2.07
N GLY A 138 1.64 -0.58 -0.90
CA GLY A 138 0.74 -0.56 0.25
C GLY A 138 1.45 -0.06 1.48
N HIS A 139 0.69 0.40 2.47
CA HIS A 139 1.21 0.91 3.73
C HIS A 139 1.02 -0.09 4.87
N SER A 140 2.02 -0.24 5.74
CA SER A 140 1.93 -1.08 6.94
C SER A 140 1.51 -2.53 6.62
N ALA A 141 0.33 -2.97 7.05
CA ALA A 141 -0.23 -4.28 6.66
C ALA A 141 -0.32 -4.45 5.14
N GLY A 142 -0.67 -3.38 4.40
CA GLY A 142 -0.67 -3.40 2.93
C GLY A 142 0.72 -3.56 2.33
N GLY A 143 1.74 -2.99 2.95
CA GLY A 143 3.14 -3.19 2.57
C GLY A 143 3.60 -4.63 2.79
N TYR A 144 3.15 -5.26 3.89
CA TYR A 144 3.36 -6.69 4.13
C TYR A 144 2.71 -7.54 3.03
N LEU A 145 1.44 -7.28 2.69
CA LEU A 145 0.74 -7.98 1.61
C LEU A 145 1.45 -7.83 0.26
N ALA A 146 1.89 -6.62 -0.08
CA ALA A 146 2.64 -6.35 -1.30
C ALA A 146 3.91 -7.21 -1.40
N MET A 147 4.68 -7.31 -0.31
CA MET A 147 5.89 -8.14 -0.28
C MET A 147 5.56 -9.63 -0.34
N MET A 148 4.54 -10.10 0.40
CA MET A 148 4.18 -11.52 0.37
C MET A 148 3.81 -11.99 -1.04
N ILE A 149 2.94 -11.26 -1.76
CA ILE A 149 2.52 -11.68 -3.10
C ILE A 149 3.61 -11.51 -4.16
N GLY A 150 4.55 -10.58 -3.95
CA GLY A 150 5.66 -10.34 -4.88
C GLY A 150 6.85 -11.28 -4.68
N LEU A 151 7.15 -11.71 -3.46
CA LEU A 151 8.32 -12.51 -3.14
C LEU A 151 8.02 -14.01 -3.09
N ASP A 152 6.89 -14.42 -2.54
CA ASP A 152 6.45 -15.81 -2.54
C ASP A 152 5.61 -16.11 -3.79
N ARG A 153 6.26 -16.74 -4.78
CA ARG A 153 5.66 -17.05 -6.07
C ARG A 153 4.35 -17.83 -5.99
N LYS A 154 4.15 -18.63 -4.93
CA LYS A 154 2.99 -19.51 -4.83
C LYS A 154 1.65 -18.79 -4.87
N TRP A 155 1.60 -17.52 -4.39
CA TRP A 155 0.34 -16.80 -4.26
C TRP A 155 -0.23 -16.41 -5.62
N LEU A 156 0.55 -15.78 -6.49
CA LEU A 156 0.13 -15.42 -7.85
C LEU A 156 0.08 -16.64 -8.79
N ALA A 157 0.94 -17.65 -8.57
CA ALA A 157 0.91 -18.89 -9.37
C ALA A 157 -0.43 -19.62 -9.27
N ARG A 158 -1.14 -19.55 -8.13
CA ARG A 158 -2.51 -20.09 -8.00
C ARG A 158 -3.50 -19.44 -8.97
N HIS A 159 -3.18 -18.27 -9.48
CA HIS A 159 -3.97 -17.52 -10.45
C HIS A 159 -3.37 -17.57 -11.86
N ASN A 160 -2.37 -18.41 -12.11
CA ASN A 160 -1.61 -18.51 -13.37
C ASN A 160 -0.93 -17.19 -13.77
N ILE A 161 -0.45 -16.44 -12.76
CA ILE A 161 0.35 -15.22 -12.91
C ILE A 161 1.73 -15.47 -12.30
N GLU A 162 2.77 -15.17 -13.07
CA GLU A 162 4.15 -15.16 -12.54
C GLU A 162 4.39 -13.87 -11.76
N SER A 163 4.82 -13.97 -10.49
CA SER A 163 5.12 -12.80 -9.67
C SER A 163 6.27 -11.96 -10.25
N ASP A 164 7.11 -12.57 -11.07
CA ASP A 164 8.23 -11.89 -11.75
C ASP A 164 7.76 -10.92 -12.86
N ASN A 165 6.48 -10.98 -13.24
CA ASN A 165 5.84 -10.01 -14.13
C ASN A 165 5.44 -8.70 -13.41
N ILE A 166 5.55 -8.64 -12.09
CA ILE A 166 5.37 -7.40 -11.34
C ILE A 166 6.49 -6.43 -11.72
N PHE A 167 6.12 -5.23 -12.14
CA PHE A 167 7.08 -4.22 -12.57
C PHE A 167 7.90 -3.65 -11.41
N LEU A 168 7.24 -3.33 -10.29
CA LEU A 168 7.87 -2.80 -9.07
C LEU A 168 7.11 -3.26 -7.82
N LEU A 169 7.84 -3.52 -6.75
CA LEU A 169 7.33 -3.67 -5.38
C LEU A 169 7.74 -2.43 -4.57
N VAL A 170 6.75 -1.69 -4.06
CA VAL A 170 7.02 -0.45 -3.30
C VAL A 170 6.21 -0.46 -1.98
N PRO A 171 6.61 -1.31 -1.01
CA PRO A 171 5.98 -1.34 0.31
C PRO A 171 6.37 -0.11 1.14
N PHE A 172 5.38 0.52 1.79
CA PHE A 172 5.58 1.59 2.74
C PHE A 172 5.50 1.01 4.15
N SER A 173 6.60 1.00 4.88
CA SER A 173 6.70 0.55 6.25
C SER A 173 5.98 -0.79 6.53
N GLY A 174 6.13 -1.75 5.61
CA GLY A 174 5.58 -3.10 5.72
C GLY A 174 6.39 -3.97 6.68
N HIS A 175 5.75 -4.94 7.38
CA HIS A 175 6.47 -5.99 8.07
C HIS A 175 7.24 -6.88 7.09
N THR A 176 8.51 -7.15 7.38
CA THR A 176 9.30 -8.13 6.62
C THR A 176 9.44 -9.46 7.37
N ILE A 177 9.19 -9.47 8.67
CA ILE A 177 8.98 -10.69 9.47
C ILE A 177 7.50 -11.10 9.44
N THR A 178 7.15 -12.26 10.02
CA THR A 178 5.76 -12.71 10.16
C THR A 178 4.92 -11.62 10.83
N HIS A 179 3.85 -11.19 10.18
CA HIS A 179 3.04 -10.04 10.63
C HIS A 179 2.51 -10.24 12.05
N MET A 180 2.49 -9.18 12.86
CA MET A 180 2.10 -9.23 14.28
C MET A 180 0.71 -9.86 14.48
N THR A 181 -0.27 -9.59 13.61
CA THR A 181 -1.61 -10.21 13.68
C THR A 181 -1.53 -11.72 13.44
N VAL A 182 -0.71 -12.19 12.49
CA VAL A 182 -0.50 -13.62 12.24
C VAL A 182 0.18 -14.30 13.43
N ARG A 183 1.14 -13.64 14.07
CA ARG A 183 1.77 -14.13 15.31
C ARG A 183 0.73 -14.24 16.43
N LYS A 184 -0.11 -13.21 16.62
CA LYS A 184 -1.18 -13.18 17.62
C LYS A 184 -2.20 -14.30 17.39
N GLU A 185 -2.58 -14.60 16.14
CA GLU A 185 -3.46 -15.73 15.80
C GLU A 185 -2.90 -17.08 16.25
N ARG A 186 -1.58 -17.19 16.30
CA ARG A 186 -0.83 -18.39 16.71
C ARG A 186 -0.43 -18.39 18.19
N GLY A 187 -0.86 -17.39 18.95
CA GLY A 187 -0.50 -17.24 20.38
C GLY A 187 0.96 -16.83 20.60
N ILE A 188 1.63 -16.29 19.58
CA ILE A 188 3.02 -15.79 19.67
C ILE A 188 2.96 -14.32 20.10
N PRO A 189 3.71 -13.89 21.13
CA PRO A 189 3.77 -12.50 21.58
C PRO A 189 4.24 -11.53 20.47
N ASP A 190 3.72 -10.30 20.46
CA ASP A 190 4.11 -9.27 19.49
C ASP A 190 5.59 -8.91 19.57
N THR A 191 6.18 -9.07 20.77
CA THR A 191 7.59 -8.80 21.05
C THR A 191 8.52 -9.91 20.60
N GLN A 192 7.99 -11.08 20.19
CA GLN A 192 8.80 -12.19 19.72
C GLN A 192 8.92 -12.14 18.19
N PRO A 193 10.08 -11.77 17.64
CA PRO A 193 10.29 -11.82 16.19
C PRO A 193 10.18 -13.26 15.70
N THR A 194 9.50 -13.44 14.57
CA THR A 194 9.30 -14.75 13.94
C THR A 194 9.51 -14.62 12.44
N VAL A 195 10.30 -15.53 11.87
CA VAL A 195 10.51 -15.61 10.42
C VAL A 195 10.14 -17.03 9.99
N ASP A 196 9.01 -17.15 9.34
CA ASP A 196 8.50 -18.40 8.80
C ASP A 196 7.91 -18.15 7.40
N GLU A 197 7.22 -19.11 6.84
CA GLU A 197 6.59 -19.00 5.50
C GLU A 197 5.60 -17.83 5.33
N MET A 198 5.15 -17.21 6.43
CA MET A 198 4.30 -16.01 6.43
C MET A 198 5.12 -14.72 6.62
N ALA A 199 6.45 -14.80 6.51
CA ALA A 199 7.35 -13.66 6.56
C ALA A 199 7.90 -13.33 5.15
N PRO A 200 7.80 -12.11 4.64
CA PRO A 200 8.48 -11.73 3.39
C PRO A 200 9.96 -12.08 3.38
N LEU A 201 10.65 -11.93 4.51
CA LEU A 201 12.07 -12.23 4.68
C LEU A 201 12.41 -13.71 4.44
N PHE A 202 11.48 -14.64 4.64
CA PHE A 202 11.66 -16.05 4.33
C PHE A 202 11.81 -16.33 2.83
N HIS A 203 11.24 -15.46 1.99
CA HIS A 203 11.17 -15.60 0.54
C HIS A 203 12.18 -14.74 -0.22
N VAL A 204 13.30 -14.39 0.44
CA VAL A 204 14.41 -13.68 -0.19
C VAL A 204 14.93 -14.48 -1.38
N ARG A 205 15.04 -13.84 -2.55
CA ARG A 205 15.51 -14.47 -3.79
C ARG A 205 16.18 -13.48 -4.73
N GLN A 206 17.13 -13.96 -5.54
CA GLN A 206 17.90 -13.13 -6.46
C GLN A 206 17.09 -12.54 -7.59
N ASP A 207 16.09 -13.26 -8.06
CA ASP A 207 15.28 -12.97 -9.25
C ASP A 207 13.91 -12.38 -8.91
N ALA A 208 13.76 -11.75 -7.75
CA ALA A 208 12.55 -11.04 -7.36
C ALA A 208 12.32 -9.79 -8.23
N PRO A 209 11.07 -9.29 -8.30
CA PRO A 209 10.82 -7.97 -8.87
C PRO A 209 11.63 -6.87 -8.14
N PRO A 210 11.98 -5.75 -8.81
CA PRO A 210 12.63 -4.62 -8.16
C PRO A 210 11.86 -4.18 -6.91
N LEU A 211 12.57 -4.05 -5.77
CA LEU A 211 12.00 -3.83 -4.45
C LEU A 211 12.49 -2.49 -3.86
N HIS A 212 11.57 -1.58 -3.58
CA HIS A 212 11.82 -0.29 -2.98
C HIS A 212 11.18 -0.20 -1.61
N LEU A 213 11.93 -0.55 -0.57
CA LEU A 213 11.50 -0.47 0.82
C LEU A 213 11.52 0.99 1.28
N ILE A 214 10.36 1.54 1.67
CA ILE A 214 10.27 2.92 2.18
C ILE A 214 9.78 2.85 3.63
N THR A 215 10.53 3.46 4.56
CA THR A 215 10.17 3.52 5.98
C THR A 215 10.09 4.96 6.45
N GLY A 216 9.43 5.21 7.57
CA GLY A 216 9.60 6.44 8.33
C GLY A 216 10.96 6.52 9.00
N ASP A 217 11.13 7.53 9.84
CA ASP A 217 12.32 7.73 10.66
C ASP A 217 12.47 6.60 11.68
N ARG A 218 13.66 6.00 11.78
CA ARG A 218 13.92 4.87 12.67
C ARG A 218 13.62 5.14 14.13
N ASP A 219 13.77 6.39 14.56
CA ASP A 219 13.53 6.81 15.94
C ASP A 219 12.04 7.12 16.23
N LEU A 220 11.22 7.27 15.17
CA LEU A 220 9.78 7.61 15.24
C LEU A 220 8.86 6.49 14.75
N GLU A 221 9.41 5.49 14.06
CA GLU A 221 8.67 4.33 13.55
C GLU A 221 8.19 3.41 14.67
N MET A 222 7.28 2.50 14.33
CA MET A 222 6.93 1.39 15.21
C MET A 222 8.16 0.54 15.52
N LEU A 223 8.22 0.00 16.73
CA LEU A 223 9.36 -0.80 17.20
C LEU A 223 9.77 -1.87 16.20
N GLY A 224 11.05 -1.85 15.82
CA GLY A 224 11.68 -2.82 14.93
C GLY A 224 11.31 -2.66 13.44
N ARG A 225 10.45 -1.72 13.07
CA ARG A 225 9.97 -1.61 11.69
C ARG A 225 11.08 -1.19 10.71
N TYR A 226 11.89 -0.22 11.08
CA TYR A 226 13.04 0.17 10.28
C TYR A 226 14.07 -0.97 10.21
N GLU A 227 14.39 -1.57 11.34
CA GLU A 227 15.42 -2.62 11.46
C GLU A 227 15.06 -3.86 10.63
N GLU A 228 13.79 -4.31 10.67
CA GLU A 228 13.36 -5.45 9.87
C GLU A 228 13.44 -5.14 8.36
N ASN A 229 13.11 -3.91 7.92
CA ASN A 229 13.25 -3.49 6.52
C ASN A 229 14.74 -3.34 6.12
N ALA A 230 15.59 -2.82 7.00
CA ALA A 230 17.03 -2.73 6.77
C ALA A 230 17.66 -4.12 6.67
N TYR A 231 17.22 -5.07 7.52
CA TYR A 231 17.68 -6.46 7.44
C TYR A 231 17.19 -7.14 6.16
N MET A 232 15.94 -6.92 5.74
CA MET A 232 15.41 -7.40 4.46
C MET A 232 16.26 -6.88 3.28
N TRP A 233 16.54 -5.58 3.23
CA TRP A 233 17.42 -4.99 2.22
C TRP A 233 18.79 -5.70 2.19
N ARG A 234 19.39 -5.94 3.38
CA ARG A 234 20.67 -6.61 3.48
C ARG A 234 20.60 -8.03 2.95
N MET A 235 19.57 -8.80 3.32
CA MET A 235 19.45 -10.19 2.91
C MET A 235 19.14 -10.36 1.42
N MET A 236 18.37 -9.46 0.82
CA MET A 236 18.16 -9.41 -0.63
C MET A 236 19.50 -9.21 -1.36
N ASN A 237 20.34 -8.27 -0.89
CA ASN A 237 21.67 -8.05 -1.46
C ASN A 237 22.59 -9.28 -1.28
N VAL A 238 22.56 -9.94 -0.11
CA VAL A 238 23.32 -11.18 0.14
C VAL A 238 22.88 -12.30 -0.80
N ALA A 239 21.58 -12.42 -1.08
CA ALA A 239 21.03 -13.36 -2.04
C ALA A 239 21.38 -13.02 -3.51
N GLY A 240 22.00 -11.85 -3.75
CA GLY A 240 22.42 -11.42 -5.09
C GLY A 240 21.41 -10.58 -5.85
N HIS A 241 20.30 -10.19 -5.22
CA HIS A 241 19.30 -9.30 -5.84
C HIS A 241 19.90 -7.90 -6.04
N LYS A 242 19.84 -7.36 -7.27
CA LYS A 242 20.54 -6.12 -7.67
C LYS A 242 19.67 -4.87 -7.56
N HIS A 243 18.37 -5.03 -7.41
CA HIS A 243 17.38 -3.95 -7.50
C HIS A 243 16.56 -3.83 -6.20
N THR A 244 17.24 -3.97 -5.03
CA THR A 244 16.65 -3.68 -3.73
C THR A 244 17.19 -2.36 -3.19
N TYR A 245 16.29 -1.46 -2.84
CA TYR A 245 16.59 -0.13 -2.31
C TYR A 245 15.89 0.04 -0.97
N LEU A 246 16.51 0.81 -0.06
CA LEU A 246 15.95 1.20 1.22
C LEU A 246 15.97 2.72 1.32
N TYR A 247 14.82 3.31 1.65
CA TYR A 247 14.64 4.73 1.85
C TYR A 247 14.09 4.97 3.26
N GLU A 248 14.73 5.86 4.00
CA GLU A 248 14.30 6.32 5.30
C GLU A 248 13.81 7.77 5.17
N LEU A 249 12.59 8.03 5.60
CA LEU A 249 11.98 9.35 5.57
C LEU A 249 12.15 10.01 6.94
N HIS A 250 13.26 10.74 7.12
CA HIS A 250 13.60 11.38 8.37
C HIS A 250 12.54 12.38 8.85
N GLY A 251 12.22 12.34 10.15
CA GLY A 251 11.26 13.20 10.81
C GLY A 251 9.80 12.75 10.68
N PHE A 252 9.51 11.63 10.00
CA PHE A 252 8.15 11.12 9.83
C PHE A 252 7.94 9.81 10.60
N ASN A 253 6.89 9.75 11.42
CA ASN A 253 6.50 8.52 12.08
C ASN A 253 5.79 7.55 11.12
N HIS A 254 5.37 6.37 11.64
CA HIS A 254 4.73 5.31 10.88
C HIS A 254 3.53 5.74 10.02
N GLY A 255 2.69 6.63 10.54
CA GLY A 255 1.51 7.13 9.81
C GLY A 255 1.84 8.25 8.84
N GLU A 256 2.61 9.23 9.32
CA GLU A 256 2.94 10.44 8.57
C GLU A 256 3.85 10.18 7.37
N MET A 257 4.68 9.12 7.42
CA MET A 257 5.57 8.77 6.33
C MET A 257 4.85 8.46 5.01
N ALA A 258 3.58 8.07 5.06
CA ALA A 258 2.82 7.69 3.87
C ALA A 258 2.70 8.86 2.86
N GLU A 259 2.51 10.10 3.34
CA GLU A 259 2.36 11.26 2.46
C GLU A 259 3.61 11.54 1.62
N PRO A 260 4.82 11.73 2.19
CA PRO A 260 6.02 11.90 1.37
C PRO A 260 6.42 10.63 0.61
N ALA A 261 6.03 9.44 1.07
CA ALA A 261 6.29 8.18 0.38
C ALA A 261 5.54 8.10 -0.97
N PHE A 262 4.35 8.69 -1.10
CA PHE A 262 3.66 8.78 -2.40
C PHE A 262 4.44 9.62 -3.41
N ASP A 263 5.05 10.72 -2.98
CA ASP A 263 5.87 11.55 -3.87
C ASP A 263 7.13 10.78 -4.32
N LEU A 264 7.72 10.00 -3.40
CA LEU A 264 8.85 9.12 -3.73
C LEU A 264 8.43 7.98 -4.68
N LEU A 265 7.26 7.36 -4.46
CA LEU A 265 6.70 6.35 -5.36
C LEU A 265 6.55 6.89 -6.78
N LEU A 266 5.97 8.10 -6.94
CA LEU A 266 5.84 8.75 -8.25
C LEU A 266 7.20 8.98 -8.91
N LYS A 267 8.18 9.46 -8.15
CA LYS A 267 9.56 9.64 -8.63
C LYS A 267 10.19 8.31 -9.07
N ILE A 268 9.98 7.23 -8.32
CA ILE A 268 10.47 5.90 -8.68
C ILE A 268 9.84 5.44 -10.00
N ILE A 269 8.52 5.56 -10.15
CA ILE A 269 7.78 5.16 -11.36
C ILE A 269 8.28 5.92 -12.60
N HIS A 270 8.50 7.24 -12.49
CA HIS A 270 8.90 8.07 -13.61
C HIS A 270 10.38 7.92 -14.02
N ASN A 271 11.21 7.32 -13.18
CA ASN A 271 12.64 7.11 -13.45
C ASN A 271 12.95 5.70 -14.02
N GLN A 272 11.94 4.89 -14.34
CA GLN A 272 12.10 3.53 -14.88
C GLN A 272 12.15 3.46 -16.40
#